data_eb4403ca6825cd3f5f9c58a31e858bd5
#
_entry.id   eb4403ca6825cd3f5f9c58a31e858bd5
#
_cell.length_a   1.000
_cell.length_b   1.000
_cell.length_c   1.000
_cell.angle_alpha   90.00
_cell.angle_beta   90.00
_cell.angle_gamma   90.00
#
_symmetry.space_group_name_H-M   'P 1'
#
loop_
_entity.id
_entity.type
_entity.pdbx_description
1 polymer ?
#
loop_
_entity_poly.entity_id
_entity_poly.type
_entity_poly.pdbx_seq_one_letter_code
_entity_poly.pdbx_strand_id
1 'polypeptide(L)'
;MIPKSTCFIVEVVYECEIWPINVIENSFISLDLGLNNFVTAIDNQSKQPFIINGRAIKSINQFYNKLKANYQSKAKISNNKHFTKRLAKLSLMREFKISNFMHKASDLIIKCCIKHKIASVII
;
A
#
# COMPACT_ATOMS: atom_id res chain seq x y z
N MET A 1 8.50 17.38 -13.02
CA MET A 1 8.25 16.02 -13.57
C MET A 1 9.49 15.16 -13.34
N ILE A 2 9.31 13.98 -12.74
CA ILE A 2 10.40 13.04 -12.45
C ILE A 2 10.29 11.87 -13.43
N PRO A 3 11.29 11.60 -14.27
CA PRO A 3 11.25 10.46 -15.18
C PRO A 3 11.37 9.14 -14.43
N LYS A 4 10.50 8.19 -14.75
CA LYS A 4 10.53 6.81 -14.25
C LYS A 4 10.49 5.88 -15.45
N SER A 5 11.22 4.79 -15.42
CA SER A 5 11.56 3.87 -16.54
C SER A 5 10.58 3.80 -17.74
N THR A 6 9.27 3.91 -17.54
CA THR A 6 8.23 3.84 -18.58
C THR A 6 7.15 4.91 -18.45
N CYS A 7 7.29 5.87 -17.53
CA CYS A 7 6.33 6.97 -17.30
C CYS A 7 7.03 8.19 -16.70
N PHE A 8 6.28 9.27 -16.57
CA PHE A 8 6.69 10.46 -15.80
C PHE A 8 5.80 10.57 -14.56
N ILE A 9 6.41 10.99 -13.44
CA ILE A 9 5.68 11.35 -12.23
C ILE A 9 5.49 12.87 -12.25
N VAL A 10 4.26 13.31 -12.09
CA VAL A 10 3.90 14.72 -11.91
C VAL A 10 3.50 14.89 -10.46
N GLU A 11 4.23 15.73 -9.75
CA GLU A 11 3.91 16.12 -8.39
C GLU A 11 3.21 17.48 -8.41
N VAL A 12 2.06 17.55 -7.75
CA VAL A 12 1.32 18.79 -7.55
C VAL A 12 1.47 19.16 -6.08
N VAL A 13 2.10 20.29 -5.82
CA VAL A 13 2.25 20.84 -4.47
C VAL A 13 1.20 21.92 -4.29
N TYR A 14 0.44 21.83 -3.22
CA TYR A 14 -0.59 22.81 -2.88
C TYR A 14 -0.61 23.04 -1.37
N GLU A 15 -1.01 24.23 -0.98
CA GLU A 15 -1.23 24.57 0.42
C GLU A 15 -2.61 24.07 0.84
N CYS A 16 -2.68 23.45 2.01
CA CYS A 16 -3.93 22.94 2.55
C CYS A 16 -4.08 23.43 4.00
N GLU A 17 -5.24 23.97 4.32
CA GLU A 17 -5.57 24.33 5.69
C GLU A 17 -5.70 23.06 6.56
N ILE A 18 -5.00 23.05 7.68
CA ILE A 18 -5.07 21.96 8.66
C ILE A 18 -6.15 22.32 9.69
N TRP A 19 -7.24 21.58 9.66
CA TRP A 19 -8.30 21.73 10.66
C TRP A 19 -7.92 20.97 11.94
N PRO A 20 -8.02 21.61 13.12
CA PRO A 20 -7.73 20.93 14.37
C PRO A 20 -8.73 19.79 14.59
N ILE A 21 -8.20 18.58 14.81
CA ILE A 21 -8.99 17.40 15.13
C ILE A 21 -9.15 17.35 16.65
N ASN A 22 -10.40 17.31 17.12
CA ASN A 22 -10.67 17.13 18.55
C ASN A 22 -10.41 15.66 18.90
N VAL A 23 -9.38 15.39 19.69
CA VAL A 23 -8.99 14.06 20.13
C VAL A 23 -9.33 13.84 21.61
N ILE A 24 -9.54 12.59 22.00
CA ILE A 24 -9.76 12.20 23.39
C ILE A 24 -8.39 11.90 24.01
N GLU A 25 -8.05 12.54 25.11
CA GLU A 25 -6.81 12.27 25.82
C GLU A 25 -6.71 10.78 26.21
N ASN A 26 -5.50 10.21 26.12
CA ASN A 26 -5.22 8.79 26.37
C ASN A 26 -5.99 7.82 25.47
N SER A 27 -6.58 8.29 24.36
CA SER A 27 -7.13 7.39 23.35
C SER A 27 -6.02 6.88 22.43
N PHE A 28 -6.05 5.59 22.13
CA PHE A 28 -5.08 4.98 21.22
C PHE A 28 -5.69 3.87 20.38
N ILE A 29 -5.09 3.62 19.24
CA ILE A 29 -5.29 2.44 18.41
C ILE A 29 -4.00 1.65 18.31
N SER A 30 -4.07 0.36 18.54
CA SER A 30 -2.94 -0.57 18.36
C SER A 30 -3.07 -1.27 17.02
N LEU A 31 -1.97 -1.33 16.26
CA LEU A 31 -1.88 -1.94 14.95
C LEU A 31 -0.84 -3.07 14.98
N ASP A 32 -1.27 -4.28 14.66
CA ASP A 32 -0.37 -5.40 14.40
C ASP A 32 -0.26 -5.64 12.89
N LEU A 33 0.96 -5.56 12.35
CA LEU A 33 1.26 -5.72 10.94
C LEU A 33 1.65 -7.16 10.62
N GLY A 34 0.96 -7.76 9.67
CA GLY A 34 1.20 -9.15 9.30
C GLY A 34 1.12 -9.43 7.80
N LEU A 35 1.49 -10.66 7.42
CA LEU A 35 1.48 -11.10 6.02
C LEU A 35 0.10 -11.60 5.55
N ASN A 36 -0.65 -12.25 6.41
CA ASN A 36 -1.99 -12.78 6.09
C ASN A 36 -3.07 -11.75 6.37
N ASN A 37 -3.05 -11.24 7.57
CA ASN A 37 -3.77 -10.05 7.97
C ASN A 37 -2.80 -8.90 7.82
N PHE A 38 -3.02 -8.04 6.83
CA PHE A 38 -2.11 -6.92 6.57
C PHE A 38 -2.03 -5.97 7.78
N VAL A 39 -3.18 -5.70 8.38
CA VAL A 39 -3.30 -4.98 9.64
C VAL A 39 -4.37 -5.65 10.47
N THR A 40 -4.08 -5.92 11.73
CA THR A 40 -5.08 -6.18 12.77
C THR A 40 -5.07 -4.98 13.69
N ALA A 41 -6.21 -4.35 13.89
CA ALA A 41 -6.33 -3.11 14.64
C ALA A 41 -7.39 -3.21 15.74
N ILE A 42 -7.10 -2.61 16.88
CA ILE A 42 -8.06 -2.42 17.98
C ILE A 42 -7.82 -1.06 18.62
N ASP A 43 -8.89 -0.35 18.89
CA ASP A 43 -8.84 0.90 19.64
C ASP A 43 -9.45 0.74 21.04
N ASN A 44 -9.02 1.59 21.98
CA ASN A 44 -9.49 1.57 23.35
C ASN A 44 -10.83 2.27 23.55
N GLN A 45 -11.37 2.93 22.53
CA GLN A 45 -12.66 3.64 22.57
C GLN A 45 -13.80 2.72 22.17
N SER A 46 -13.78 2.19 20.95
CA SER A 46 -14.84 1.29 20.46
C SER A 46 -14.69 -0.14 20.96
N LYS A 47 -13.44 -0.55 21.29
CA LYS A 47 -13.08 -1.94 21.65
C LYS A 47 -13.48 -2.99 20.60
N GLN A 48 -13.77 -2.54 19.37
CA GLN A 48 -14.10 -3.41 18.25
C GLN A 48 -12.89 -3.60 17.36
N PRO A 49 -12.32 -4.82 17.29
CA PRO A 49 -11.20 -5.10 16.40
C PRO A 49 -11.66 -5.12 14.94
N PHE A 50 -10.78 -4.69 14.04
CA PHE A 50 -10.97 -4.89 12.61
C PHE A 50 -9.69 -5.41 11.95
N ILE A 51 -9.86 -6.07 10.81
CA ILE A 51 -8.76 -6.67 10.07
C ILE A 51 -8.78 -6.16 8.63
N ILE A 52 -7.62 -5.68 8.17
CA ILE A 52 -7.37 -5.41 6.77
C ILE A 52 -6.67 -6.64 6.18
N ASN A 53 -7.34 -7.34 5.27
CA ASN A 53 -6.85 -8.58 4.73
C ASN A 53 -5.70 -8.38 3.72
N GLY A 54 -4.59 -9.12 3.91
CA GLY A 54 -3.41 -9.08 3.03
C GLY A 54 -3.50 -9.94 1.77
N ARG A 55 -4.59 -10.69 1.55
CA ARG A 55 -4.73 -11.60 0.40
C ARG A 55 -4.58 -10.89 -0.95
N ALA A 56 -5.05 -9.65 -1.06
CA ALA A 56 -4.92 -8.85 -2.28
C ALA A 56 -3.45 -8.62 -2.66
N ILE A 57 -2.60 -8.26 -1.70
CA ILE A 57 -1.14 -8.09 -1.91
C ILE A 57 -0.49 -9.42 -2.32
N LYS A 58 -0.85 -10.52 -1.66
CA LYS A 58 -0.35 -11.85 -2.00
C LYS A 58 -0.71 -12.24 -3.42
N SER A 59 -1.96 -12.03 -3.83
CA SER A 59 -2.44 -12.30 -5.19
C SER A 59 -1.69 -11.45 -6.23
N ILE A 60 -1.50 -10.16 -5.98
CA ILE A 60 -0.73 -9.25 -6.87
C ILE A 60 0.71 -9.76 -7.02
N ASN A 61 1.37 -10.13 -5.92
CA ASN A 61 2.75 -10.61 -5.95
C ASN A 61 2.87 -11.98 -6.66
N GLN A 62 1.94 -12.89 -6.40
CA GLN A 62 1.92 -14.21 -7.05
C GLN A 62 1.74 -14.07 -8.57
N PHE A 63 0.80 -13.26 -9.01
CA PHE A 63 0.58 -12.97 -10.43
C PHE A 63 1.81 -12.33 -11.07
N TYR A 64 2.41 -11.34 -10.41
CA TYR A 64 3.65 -10.70 -10.87
C TYR A 64 4.78 -11.72 -11.02
N ASN A 65 5.03 -12.55 -10.01
CA ASN A 65 6.12 -13.53 -10.04
C ASN A 65 5.93 -14.55 -11.17
N LYS A 66 4.70 -15.03 -11.39
CA LYS A 66 4.38 -15.95 -12.49
C LYS A 66 4.65 -15.32 -13.87
N LEU A 67 4.21 -14.10 -14.10
CA LEU A 67 4.45 -13.40 -15.36
C LEU A 67 5.93 -13.02 -15.55
N LYS A 68 6.58 -12.58 -14.47
CA LYS A 68 8.01 -12.26 -14.48
C LYS A 68 8.83 -13.46 -14.93
N ALA A 69 8.62 -14.63 -14.33
CA ALA A 69 9.32 -15.87 -14.70
C ALA A 69 9.12 -16.22 -16.18
N ASN A 70 7.88 -16.14 -16.68
CA ASN A 70 7.58 -16.40 -18.09
C ASN A 70 8.28 -15.40 -19.04
N TYR A 71 8.25 -14.10 -18.71
CA TYR A 71 8.89 -13.09 -19.56
C TYR A 71 10.42 -13.18 -19.53
N GLN A 72 11.02 -13.49 -18.39
CA GLN A 72 12.46 -13.70 -18.26
C GLN A 72 12.91 -14.93 -19.04
N SER A 73 12.20 -16.05 -18.94
CA SER A 73 12.47 -17.27 -19.69
C SER A 73 12.46 -17.00 -21.22
N LYS A 74 11.41 -16.35 -21.72
CA LYS A 74 11.29 -15.99 -23.14
C LYS A 74 12.40 -15.03 -23.60
N ALA A 75 12.72 -14.01 -22.80
CA ALA A 75 13.76 -13.05 -23.13
C ALA A 75 15.15 -13.67 -23.17
N LYS A 76 15.43 -14.64 -22.28
CA LYS A 76 16.69 -15.39 -22.27
C LYS A 76 16.86 -16.23 -23.54
N ILE A 77 15.80 -16.94 -23.94
CA ILE A 77 15.84 -17.80 -25.15
C ILE A 77 15.98 -16.96 -26.43
N SER A 78 15.22 -15.86 -26.54
CA SER A 78 15.16 -15.05 -27.76
C SER A 78 16.37 -14.13 -27.96
N ASN A 79 16.80 -13.42 -26.91
CA ASN A 79 17.79 -12.33 -27.04
C ASN A 79 18.94 -12.37 -26.02
N ASN A 80 19.00 -13.39 -25.20
CA ASN A 80 19.92 -13.51 -24.04
C ASN A 80 19.88 -12.28 -23.11
N LYS A 81 18.71 -11.61 -23.01
CA LYS A 81 18.50 -10.43 -22.19
C LYS A 81 17.73 -10.79 -20.92
N HIS A 82 18.20 -10.28 -19.78
CA HIS A 82 17.53 -10.47 -18.50
C HIS A 82 16.45 -9.42 -18.21
N PHE A 83 16.51 -8.26 -18.88
CA PHE A 83 15.61 -7.14 -18.67
C PHE A 83 15.04 -6.63 -19.99
N THR A 84 13.72 -6.42 -20.01
CA THR A 84 12.98 -5.92 -21.18
C THR A 84 12.02 -4.81 -20.78
N LYS A 85 11.63 -3.96 -21.73
CA LYS A 85 10.59 -2.91 -21.51
C LYS A 85 9.27 -3.51 -20.97
N ARG A 86 8.94 -4.76 -21.37
CA ARG A 86 7.76 -5.48 -20.89
C ARG A 86 7.88 -5.83 -19.41
N LEU A 87 9.07 -6.26 -18.94
CA LEU A 87 9.33 -6.49 -17.52
C LEU A 87 9.29 -5.22 -16.70
N ALA A 88 9.85 -4.12 -17.22
CA ALA A 88 9.76 -2.81 -16.58
C ALA A 88 8.31 -2.37 -16.39
N LYS A 89 7.49 -2.49 -17.43
CA LYS A 89 6.05 -2.17 -17.36
C LYS A 89 5.30 -3.05 -16.36
N LEU A 90 5.60 -4.36 -16.32
CA LEU A 90 5.01 -5.28 -15.37
C LEU A 90 5.36 -4.91 -13.92
N SER A 91 6.62 -4.55 -13.65
CA SER A 91 7.07 -4.11 -12.33
C SER A 91 6.38 -2.82 -11.91
N LEU A 92 6.26 -1.85 -12.81
CA LEU A 92 5.57 -0.60 -12.55
C LEU A 92 4.06 -0.81 -12.25
N MET A 93 3.41 -1.69 -12.99
CA MET A 93 1.99 -2.03 -12.74
C MET A 93 1.80 -2.68 -11.35
N ARG A 94 2.74 -3.55 -10.94
CA ARG A 94 2.73 -4.14 -9.61
C ARG A 94 2.89 -3.07 -8.53
N GLU A 95 3.86 -2.17 -8.71
CA GLU A 95 4.13 -1.07 -7.78
C GLU A 95 2.89 -0.19 -7.58
N PHE A 96 2.22 0.22 -8.66
CA PHE A 96 1.00 1.02 -8.57
C PHE A 96 -0.15 0.29 -7.86
N LYS A 97 -0.33 -1.00 -8.11
CA LYS A 97 -1.37 -1.80 -7.43
C LYS A 97 -1.10 -1.90 -5.93
N ILE A 98 0.16 -2.13 -5.53
CA ILE A 98 0.54 -2.19 -4.12
C ILE A 98 0.39 -0.82 -3.47
N SER A 99 0.89 0.24 -4.11
CA SER A 99 0.75 1.62 -3.60
C SER A 99 -0.73 2.00 -3.40
N ASN A 100 -1.59 1.70 -4.36
CA ASN A 100 -3.02 1.94 -4.22
C ASN A 100 -3.65 1.17 -3.05
N PHE A 101 -3.23 -0.08 -2.83
CA PHE A 101 -3.68 -0.86 -1.66
C PHE A 101 -3.23 -0.21 -0.35
N MET A 102 -1.94 0.20 -0.26
CA MET A 102 -1.39 0.87 0.92
C MET A 102 -2.14 2.15 1.25
N HIS A 103 -2.38 3.01 0.24
CA HIS A 103 -3.13 4.25 0.42
C HIS A 103 -4.56 3.99 0.93
N LYS A 104 -5.25 2.98 0.38
CA LYS A 104 -6.59 2.61 0.86
C LYS A 104 -6.58 2.08 2.30
N ALA A 105 -5.57 1.29 2.66
CA ALA A 105 -5.42 0.78 4.02
C ALA A 105 -5.15 1.91 5.01
N SER A 106 -4.23 2.82 4.68
CA SER A 106 -3.93 4.00 5.50
C SER A 106 -5.15 4.92 5.66
N ASP A 107 -5.87 5.20 4.58
CA ASP A 107 -7.10 6.00 4.60
C ASP A 107 -8.16 5.41 5.54
N LEU A 108 -8.33 4.08 5.52
CA LEU A 108 -9.28 3.38 6.39
C LEU A 108 -8.88 3.52 7.86
N ILE A 109 -7.59 3.36 8.18
CA ILE A 109 -7.08 3.53 9.55
C ILE A 109 -7.26 4.97 10.02
N ILE A 110 -6.90 5.96 9.19
CA ILE A 110 -7.04 7.38 9.53
C ILE A 110 -8.51 7.74 9.75
N LYS A 111 -9.42 7.26 8.89
CA LYS A 111 -10.87 7.47 9.07
C LYS A 111 -11.38 6.87 10.38
N CYS A 112 -10.87 5.70 10.77
CA CYS A 112 -11.18 5.10 12.06
C CYS A 112 -10.66 5.98 13.21
N CYS A 113 -9.43 6.48 13.13
CA CYS A 113 -8.85 7.37 14.14
C CYS A 113 -9.68 8.67 14.29
N ILE A 114 -10.06 9.29 13.19
CA ILE A 114 -10.87 10.51 13.19
C ILE A 114 -12.25 10.24 13.80
N LYS A 115 -12.91 9.16 13.38
CA LYS A 115 -14.24 8.78 13.87
C LYS A 115 -14.26 8.55 15.38
N HIS A 116 -13.23 7.89 15.91
CA HIS A 116 -13.15 7.56 17.34
C HIS A 116 -12.29 8.55 18.14
N LYS A 117 -11.90 9.68 17.52
CA LYS A 117 -11.13 10.77 18.15
C LYS A 117 -9.84 10.27 18.79
N ILE A 118 -9.13 9.37 18.12
CA ILE A 118 -7.90 8.72 18.61
C ILE A 118 -6.76 9.74 18.62
N ALA A 119 -6.04 9.83 19.74
CA ALA A 119 -4.89 10.70 19.91
C ALA A 119 -3.57 10.06 19.47
N SER A 120 -3.43 8.73 19.62
CA SER A 120 -2.15 8.03 19.38
C SER A 120 -2.33 6.74 18.59
N VAL A 121 -1.33 6.43 17.75
CA VAL A 121 -1.25 5.16 17.02
C VAL A 121 -0.04 4.40 17.54
N ILE A 122 -0.22 3.15 17.96
CA ILE A 122 0.82 2.24 18.46
C ILE A 122 1.00 1.13 17.41
N ILE A 123 2.23 0.91 16.96
CA ILE A 123 2.59 -0.11 15.96
C ILE A 123 3.61 -1.06 16.55
#